data_19874178283545144d7b248fe7faf008
#
_entry.id   19874178283545144d7b248fe7faf008
#
_cell.length_a   1.000
_cell.length_b   1.000
_cell.length_c   1.000
_cell.angle_alpha   90.00
_cell.angle_beta   90.00
_cell.angle_gamma   90.00
#
_symmetry.space_group_name_H-M   'P 1'
#
loop_
_entity.id
_entity.type
_entity.pdbx_description
1 polymer ?
#
loop_
_entity_poly.entity_id
_entity_poly.type
_entity_poly.pdbx_seq_one_letter_code
_entity_poly.pdbx_strand_id
1 'polypeptide(L)'
;MHPHRSVCALAALLLATATALAGEPSAKPFDISTPQSFREQVAQVRTGLNPGGEYAFLSAQDRTRVDHEISTMDALFQRYGNIETMGGAGRVQLYNAQESANSILTRGRAGTIRCAWAQQTGSHIPRTLCWSTPT
;
A
#
# COMPACT_ATOMS: atom_id res chain seq x y z
N MET A 1 -3.73 64.41 -35.71
CA MET A 1 -4.44 63.20 -36.19
C MET A 1 -3.61 62.01 -35.83
N HIS A 2 -3.94 61.32 -34.72
CA HIS A 2 -3.25 60.08 -34.27
C HIS A 2 -4.34 59.04 -34.08
N PRO A 3 -4.27 57.87 -34.72
CA PRO A 3 -5.18 56.79 -34.46
C PRO A 3 -4.70 55.93 -33.29
N HIS A 4 -5.51 55.78 -32.25
CA HIS A 4 -5.34 54.87 -31.15
C HIS A 4 -5.51 53.44 -31.63
N ARG A 5 -4.47 52.61 -31.49
CA ARG A 5 -4.57 51.13 -31.66
C ARG A 5 -4.84 50.54 -30.30
N SER A 6 -6.08 50.07 -30.08
CA SER A 6 -6.49 49.24 -28.95
C SER A 6 -5.94 47.83 -29.16
N VAL A 7 -5.05 47.41 -28.29
CA VAL A 7 -4.59 46.00 -28.21
C VAL A 7 -5.45 45.28 -27.17
N CYS A 8 -6.38 44.45 -27.65
CA CYS A 8 -7.11 43.50 -26.78
C CYS A 8 -6.17 42.36 -26.41
N ALA A 9 -5.75 42.32 -25.15
CA ALA A 9 -5.03 41.18 -24.59
C ALA A 9 -6.04 40.13 -24.17
N LEU A 10 -6.12 39.01 -24.90
CA LEU A 10 -6.86 37.79 -24.53
C LEU A 10 -6.00 37.02 -23.52
N ALA A 11 -6.38 37.08 -22.25
CA ALA A 11 -5.84 36.23 -21.21
C ALA A 11 -6.52 34.84 -21.29
N ALA A 12 -5.80 33.86 -21.85
CA ALA A 12 -6.22 32.47 -21.84
C ALA A 12 -5.93 31.85 -20.46
N LEU A 13 -6.99 31.60 -19.70
CA LEU A 13 -6.96 30.91 -18.41
C LEU A 13 -6.80 29.40 -18.69
N LEU A 14 -5.58 28.88 -18.55
CA LEU A 14 -5.31 27.43 -18.57
C LEU A 14 -5.70 26.84 -17.20
N LEU A 15 -6.88 26.23 -17.12
CA LEU A 15 -7.23 25.35 -16.00
C LEU A 15 -6.42 24.05 -16.14
N ALA A 16 -5.37 23.91 -15.35
CA ALA A 16 -4.69 22.64 -15.15
C ALA A 16 -5.57 21.74 -14.26
N THR A 17 -6.30 20.82 -14.86
CA THR A 17 -6.99 19.74 -14.16
C THR A 17 -5.91 18.74 -13.70
N ALA A 18 -5.51 18.82 -12.44
CA ALA A 18 -4.74 17.76 -11.79
C ALA A 18 -5.64 16.53 -11.61
N THR A 19 -5.54 15.58 -12.52
CA THR A 19 -6.09 14.24 -12.32
C THR A 19 -5.23 13.57 -11.25
N ALA A 20 -5.71 13.52 -10.01
CA ALA A 20 -5.18 12.67 -8.98
C ALA A 20 -5.40 11.22 -9.44
N LEU A 21 -4.33 10.60 -9.92
CA LEU A 21 -4.28 9.15 -10.08
C LEU A 21 -4.36 8.55 -8.66
N ALA A 22 -5.57 8.20 -8.25
CA ALA A 22 -5.76 7.33 -7.10
C ALA A 22 -5.14 5.98 -7.49
N GLY A 23 -3.89 5.76 -7.07
CA GLY A 23 -3.23 4.47 -7.24
C GLY A 23 -4.06 3.42 -6.51
N GLU A 24 -4.46 2.37 -7.24
CA GLU A 24 -5.08 1.20 -6.62
C GLU A 24 -4.16 0.69 -5.51
N PRO A 25 -4.71 0.40 -4.31
CA PRO A 25 -3.90 -0.10 -3.21
C PRO A 25 -3.28 -1.44 -3.65
N SER A 26 -1.97 -1.46 -3.80
CA SER A 26 -1.21 -2.67 -4.10
C SER A 26 -1.57 -3.75 -3.07
N ALA A 27 -2.07 -4.90 -3.56
CA ALA A 27 -2.51 -5.99 -2.70
C ALA A 27 -1.37 -6.62 -1.88
N LYS A 28 -0.11 -6.34 -2.24
CA LYS A 28 1.09 -6.84 -1.55
C LYS A 28 2.01 -5.67 -1.22
N PRO A 29 2.19 -5.33 0.06
CA PRO A 29 3.05 -4.22 0.46
C PRO A 29 4.55 -4.48 0.24
N PHE A 30 4.98 -5.75 0.12
CA PHE A 30 6.38 -6.08 -0.17
C PHE A 30 6.52 -6.84 -1.49
N ASP A 31 7.29 -6.25 -2.41
CA ASP A 31 7.90 -6.89 -3.58
C ASP A 31 9.42 -6.86 -3.40
N ILE A 32 9.99 -8.03 -3.20
CA ILE A 32 11.42 -8.22 -2.92
C ILE A 32 12.24 -8.57 -4.16
N SER A 33 11.80 -8.17 -5.34
CA SER A 33 12.48 -8.48 -6.61
C SER A 33 13.92 -7.97 -6.64
N THR A 34 14.19 -6.81 -6.02
CA THR A 34 15.52 -6.23 -5.91
C THR A 34 15.79 -5.64 -4.52
N PRO A 35 17.07 -5.54 -4.08
CA PRO A 35 17.41 -4.87 -2.83
C PRO A 35 16.98 -3.40 -2.78
N GLN A 36 16.90 -2.74 -3.93
CA GLN A 36 16.47 -1.34 -4.00
C GLN A 36 14.95 -1.23 -3.83
N SER A 37 14.16 -2.02 -4.58
CA SER A 37 12.70 -2.04 -4.40
C SER A 37 12.31 -2.41 -2.98
N PHE A 38 13.03 -3.37 -2.36
CA PHE A 38 12.85 -3.70 -0.95
C PHE A 38 13.04 -2.48 -0.03
N ARG A 39 14.15 -1.73 -0.18
CA ARG A 39 14.42 -0.54 0.66
C ARG A 39 13.37 0.56 0.50
N GLU A 40 12.94 0.80 -0.73
CA GLU A 40 11.88 1.78 -1.03
C GLU A 40 10.56 1.39 -0.34
N GLN A 41 10.19 0.13 -0.41
CA GLN A 41 8.98 -0.38 0.22
C GLN A 41 9.06 -0.40 1.74
N VAL A 42 10.23 -0.72 2.31
CA VAL A 42 10.46 -0.60 3.76
C VAL A 42 10.21 0.83 4.23
N ALA A 43 10.68 1.82 3.48
CA ALA A 43 10.44 3.23 3.82
C ALA A 43 8.94 3.57 3.78
N GLN A 44 8.21 3.07 2.78
CA GLN A 44 6.75 3.25 2.67
C GLN A 44 6.01 2.57 3.83
N VAL A 45 6.35 1.33 4.16
CA VAL A 45 5.75 0.60 5.28
C VAL A 45 6.01 1.32 6.60
N ARG A 46 7.24 1.76 6.86
CA ARG A 46 7.57 2.53 8.07
C ARG A 46 6.78 3.83 8.16
N THR A 47 6.60 4.52 7.05
CA THR A 47 5.72 5.71 7.00
C THR A 47 4.27 5.34 7.32
N GLY A 48 3.77 4.23 6.75
CA GLY A 48 2.43 3.74 7.01
C GLY A 48 2.18 3.29 8.46
N LEU A 49 3.22 2.87 9.18
CA LEU A 49 3.16 2.47 10.59
C LEU A 49 3.07 3.67 11.56
N ASN A 50 3.33 4.89 11.11
CA ASN A 50 3.21 6.09 11.94
C ASN A 50 1.75 6.35 12.34
N PRO A 51 1.51 7.13 13.41
CA PRO A 51 0.16 7.54 13.80
C PRO A 51 -0.57 8.23 12.63
N GLY A 52 -1.76 7.74 12.30
CA GLY A 52 -2.53 8.22 11.16
C GLY A 52 -2.11 7.67 9.79
N GLY A 53 -1.08 6.84 9.72
CA GLY A 53 -0.66 6.16 8.49
C GLY A 53 -1.53 4.95 8.14
N GLU A 54 -1.27 4.38 6.98
CA GLU A 54 -2.04 3.25 6.41
C GLU A 54 -2.14 2.03 7.34
N TYR A 55 -1.11 1.79 8.16
CA TYR A 55 -1.02 0.65 9.09
C TYR A 55 -1.16 1.07 10.56
N ALA A 56 -1.72 2.25 10.84
CA ALA A 56 -1.91 2.77 12.20
C ALA A 56 -2.79 1.85 13.07
N PHE A 57 -3.65 1.03 12.44
CA PHE A 57 -4.53 0.06 13.11
C PHE A 57 -3.79 -1.15 13.71
N LEU A 58 -2.53 -1.40 13.34
CA LEU A 58 -1.79 -2.55 13.84
C LEU A 58 -1.49 -2.41 15.34
N SER A 59 -1.63 -3.54 16.05
CA SER A 59 -1.20 -3.63 17.45
C SER A 59 0.29 -3.40 17.62
N ALA A 60 0.76 -3.02 18.81
CA ALA A 60 2.17 -2.90 19.11
C ALA A 60 2.94 -4.21 18.84
N GLN A 61 2.32 -5.34 19.16
CA GLN A 61 2.92 -6.66 18.91
C GLN A 61 3.06 -6.95 17.41
N ASP A 62 2.07 -6.62 16.60
CA ASP A 62 2.14 -6.83 15.15
C ASP A 62 3.17 -5.90 14.51
N ARG A 63 3.29 -4.65 14.96
CA ARG A 63 4.36 -3.75 14.52
C ARG A 63 5.75 -4.31 14.80
N THR A 64 5.97 -4.83 16.02
CA THR A 64 7.24 -5.49 16.38
C THR A 64 7.53 -6.69 15.50
N ARG A 65 6.52 -7.49 15.15
CA ARG A 65 6.69 -8.62 14.23
C ARG A 65 7.04 -8.15 12.81
N VAL A 66 6.36 -7.13 12.29
CA VAL A 66 6.70 -6.55 10.98
C VAL A 66 8.15 -6.04 10.96
N ASP A 67 8.58 -5.33 11.99
CA ASP A 67 9.96 -4.85 12.11
C ASP A 67 10.97 -6.00 12.18
N HIS A 68 10.63 -7.10 12.84
CA HIS A 68 11.47 -8.32 12.89
C HIS A 68 11.62 -8.94 11.50
N GLU A 69 10.52 -9.08 10.74
CA GLU A 69 10.57 -9.64 9.39
C GLU A 69 11.34 -8.73 8.41
N ILE A 70 11.17 -7.42 8.52
CA ILE A 70 11.96 -6.44 7.76
C ILE A 70 13.44 -6.60 8.07
N SER A 71 13.81 -6.71 9.34
CA SER A 71 15.21 -6.89 9.76
C SER A 71 15.81 -8.20 9.25
N THR A 72 15.02 -9.27 9.23
CA THR A 72 15.41 -10.57 8.66
C THR A 72 15.69 -10.46 7.16
N MET A 73 14.81 -9.82 6.40
CA MET A 73 15.00 -9.60 4.96
C MET A 73 16.21 -8.72 4.68
N ASP A 74 16.39 -7.64 5.45
CA ASP A 74 17.55 -6.74 5.31
C ASP A 74 18.88 -7.47 5.58
N ALA A 75 18.95 -8.28 6.64
CA ALA A 75 20.13 -9.09 6.95
C ALA A 75 20.48 -10.09 5.83
N LEU A 76 19.47 -10.66 5.17
CA LEU A 76 19.68 -11.55 4.02
C LEU A 76 20.26 -10.79 2.83
N PHE A 77 19.71 -9.61 2.50
CA PHE A 77 20.26 -8.77 1.44
C PHE A 77 21.66 -8.25 1.75
N GLN A 78 21.94 -7.90 3.00
CA GLN A 78 23.30 -7.51 3.41
C GLN A 78 24.30 -8.66 3.26
N ARG A 79 23.89 -9.89 3.58
CA ARG A 79 24.75 -11.07 3.50
C ARG A 79 25.00 -11.54 2.07
N TYR A 80 24.00 -11.50 1.21
CA TYR A 80 24.05 -12.13 -0.11
C TYR A 80 24.06 -11.14 -1.27
N GLY A 81 23.75 -9.88 -1.04
CA GLY A 81 23.71 -8.81 -2.04
C GLY A 81 22.43 -8.79 -2.87
N ASN A 82 22.01 -9.94 -3.43
CA ASN A 82 20.78 -10.08 -4.24
C ASN A 82 20.19 -11.49 -4.11
N ILE A 83 19.02 -11.72 -4.71
CA ILE A 83 18.30 -13.00 -4.62
C ILE A 83 19.02 -14.10 -5.40
N GLU A 84 19.66 -13.77 -6.51
CA GLU A 84 20.33 -14.72 -7.39
C GLU A 84 21.53 -15.37 -6.68
N THR A 85 22.21 -14.61 -5.82
CA THR A 85 23.36 -15.08 -5.03
C THR A 85 22.97 -15.82 -3.77
N MET A 86 21.68 -15.73 -3.37
CA MET A 86 21.18 -16.49 -2.22
C MET A 86 21.06 -17.98 -2.58
N GLY A 87 21.60 -18.86 -1.74
CA GLY A 87 21.31 -20.30 -1.81
C GLY A 87 19.83 -20.59 -1.52
N GLY A 88 19.40 -21.83 -1.79
CA GLY A 88 17.99 -22.22 -1.63
C GLY A 88 17.42 -21.91 -0.23
N ALA A 89 18.18 -22.19 0.83
CA ALA A 89 17.75 -21.90 2.20
C ALA A 89 17.55 -20.39 2.45
N GLY A 90 18.46 -19.54 1.93
CA GLY A 90 18.34 -18.08 2.06
C GLY A 90 17.10 -17.54 1.33
N ARG A 91 16.82 -18.05 0.14
CA ARG A 91 15.61 -17.67 -0.61
C ARG A 91 14.33 -18.07 0.11
N VAL A 92 14.26 -19.30 0.64
CA VAL A 92 13.11 -19.75 1.43
C VAL A 92 12.88 -18.85 2.64
N GLN A 93 13.96 -18.51 3.37
CA GLN A 93 13.87 -17.62 4.52
C GLN A 93 13.40 -16.23 4.13
N LEU A 94 13.89 -15.69 3.01
CA LEU A 94 13.49 -14.38 2.49
C LEU A 94 11.99 -14.35 2.14
N TYR A 95 11.50 -15.34 1.40
CA TYR A 95 10.08 -15.43 1.03
C TYR A 95 9.18 -15.66 2.23
N ASN A 96 9.59 -16.47 3.21
CA ASN A 96 8.82 -16.67 4.42
C ASN A 96 8.70 -15.36 5.24
N ALA A 97 9.76 -14.60 5.36
CA ALA A 97 9.73 -13.30 6.04
C ALA A 97 8.83 -12.31 5.30
N GLN A 98 8.90 -12.27 3.95
CA GLN A 98 8.01 -11.45 3.13
C GLN A 98 6.53 -11.82 3.34
N GLU A 99 6.19 -13.10 3.24
CA GLU A 99 4.80 -13.55 3.39
C GLU A 99 4.28 -13.32 4.82
N SER A 100 5.13 -13.50 5.82
CA SER A 100 4.80 -13.19 7.22
C SER A 100 4.48 -11.70 7.40
N ALA A 101 5.34 -10.80 6.91
CA ALA A 101 5.10 -9.36 6.97
C ALA A 101 3.82 -8.97 6.18
N ASN A 102 3.66 -9.47 4.96
CA ASN A 102 2.47 -9.22 4.13
C ASN A 102 1.18 -9.68 4.81
N SER A 103 1.19 -10.87 5.42
CA SER A 103 0.05 -11.40 6.16
C SER A 103 -0.37 -10.49 7.32
N ILE A 104 0.59 -9.90 8.04
CA ILE A 104 0.30 -8.99 9.15
C ILE A 104 -0.26 -7.67 8.60
N LEU A 105 0.37 -7.08 7.61
CA LEU A 105 -0.01 -5.79 7.04
C LEU A 105 -1.38 -5.83 6.34
N THR A 106 -1.77 -6.97 5.77
CA THR A 106 -3.06 -7.14 5.09
C THR A 106 -4.18 -7.57 6.02
N ARG A 107 -3.88 -8.24 7.14
CA ARG A 107 -4.88 -8.76 8.08
C ARG A 107 -5.79 -7.67 8.65
N GLY A 108 -5.25 -6.51 8.95
CA GLY A 108 -6.02 -5.38 9.46
C GLY A 108 -6.97 -4.77 8.43
N ARG A 109 -6.66 -4.87 7.16
CA ARG A 109 -7.58 -4.48 6.08
C ARG A 109 -8.79 -5.43 6.01
N ALA A 110 -8.59 -6.73 6.23
CA ALA A 110 -9.68 -7.69 6.34
C ALA A 110 -10.59 -7.43 7.56
N GLY A 111 -10.05 -6.87 8.64
CA GLY A 111 -10.82 -6.46 9.83
C GLY A 111 -11.79 -5.30 9.60
N THR A 112 -11.65 -4.55 8.50
CA THR A 112 -12.58 -3.47 8.12
C THR A 112 -13.73 -3.96 7.23
N ILE A 113 -13.71 -5.23 6.81
CA ILE A 113 -14.83 -5.83 6.09
C ILE A 113 -15.92 -6.20 7.09
N ARG A 114 -17.06 -5.54 7.00
CA ARG A 114 -18.27 -5.87 7.74
C ARG A 114 -19.20 -6.66 6.86
N CYS A 115 -19.63 -7.81 7.36
CA CYS A 115 -20.64 -8.64 6.70
C CYS A 115 -21.92 -8.60 7.51
N ALA A 116 -23.06 -8.37 6.88
CA ALA A 116 -24.37 -8.47 7.49
C ALA A 116 -25.30 -9.30 6.61
N TRP A 117 -26.23 -9.98 7.26
CA TRP A 117 -27.33 -10.66 6.59
C TRP A 117 -28.30 -9.60 6.09
N ALA A 118 -28.55 -9.59 4.79
CA ALA A 118 -29.53 -8.72 4.19
C ALA A 118 -30.59 -9.57 3.47
N GLN A 119 -31.86 -9.29 3.74
CA GLN A 119 -32.96 -9.78 2.93
C GLN A 119 -33.16 -8.79 1.78
N GLN A 120 -32.99 -9.28 0.57
CA GLN A 120 -33.30 -8.50 -0.62
C GLN A 120 -34.82 -8.46 -0.81
N THR A 121 -35.38 -7.29 -1.01
CA THR A 121 -36.83 -7.12 -1.24
C THR A 121 -37.28 -8.01 -2.38
N GLY A 122 -38.22 -8.94 -2.10
CA GLY A 122 -38.71 -9.91 -3.08
C GLY A 122 -38.01 -11.29 -3.10
N SER A 123 -37.03 -11.52 -2.23
CA SER A 123 -36.37 -12.82 -2.07
C SER A 123 -36.48 -13.34 -0.64
N HIS A 124 -36.88 -14.59 -0.48
CA HIS A 124 -36.89 -15.26 0.82
C HIS A 124 -35.53 -15.88 1.19
N ILE A 125 -34.52 -15.73 0.31
CA ILE A 125 -33.18 -16.29 0.55
C ILE A 125 -32.30 -15.17 1.12
N PRO A 126 -31.88 -15.26 2.38
CA PRO A 126 -30.96 -14.30 2.96
C PRO A 126 -29.59 -14.44 2.29
N ARG A 127 -28.97 -13.29 1.94
CA ARG A 127 -27.60 -13.24 1.42
C ARG A 127 -26.70 -12.50 2.40
N THR A 128 -25.48 -12.99 2.56
CA THR A 128 -24.45 -12.26 3.30
C THR A 128 -23.88 -11.19 2.36
N LEU A 129 -24.07 -9.93 2.72
CA LEU A 129 -23.45 -8.79 2.04
C LEU A 129 -22.24 -8.35 2.87
N CYS A 130 -21.08 -8.29 2.24
CA CYS A 130 -19.85 -7.80 2.86
C CYS A 130 -19.45 -6.48 2.21
N TRP A 131 -19.13 -5.47 3.01
CA TRP A 131 -18.61 -4.18 2.55
C TRP A 131 -17.41 -3.76 3.37
N SER A 132 -16.50 -3.05 2.75
CA SER A 132 -15.42 -2.38 3.44
C SER A 132 -15.92 -1.07 4.02
N THR A 133 -15.69 -0.83 5.30
CA THR A 133 -15.88 0.51 5.90
C THR A 133 -14.64 1.34 5.59
N PRO A 134 -14.76 2.47 4.89
CA PRO A 134 -13.66 3.42 4.78
C PRO A 134 -13.35 3.96 6.17
N THR A 135 -12.07 3.96 6.54
CA THR A 135 -11.54 4.63 7.74
C THR A 135 -11.43 6.11 7.51
#